data_cd4d606d0ed08135fb11119ad804e398
#
_entry.id   cd4d606d0ed08135fb11119ad804e398
#
_cell.length_a   1.000
_cell.length_b   1.000
_cell.length_c   1.000
_cell.angle_alpha   90.00
_cell.angle_beta   90.00
_cell.angle_gamma   90.00
#
_symmetry.space_group_name_H-M   'P 1'
#
loop_
_entity.id
_entity.type
_entity.pdbx_description
1 polymer ?
#
loop_
_entity_poly.entity_id
_entity_poly.type
_entity_poly.pdbx_seq_one_letter_code
_entity_poly.pdbx_strand_id
1 'polypeptide(L)'
;MADAPLQGARAVVTGGGSGIGLAVARRLQALGAELVLLGRDAAKLGRAQRELGAADAIACDVGDAGDVARAFAKLHERPLHVLVNNAGVARSAKLVDTTDQVWDEMLRVNLSGVFHCARAALPLLVAAPFGRIVSVASTAGLIGYPHVAAYCAAKHGVVGLTRALALEYARTSVTVNAVCPGYVDTPMTQETIGALAHATRRDRTEARAMLERRNPQRRLVAADEVADAVAWLCLPASQSITGQAISVSGGEVM
;
A
#
# COMPACT_ATOMS: atom_id res chain seq x y z
N MET A 1 -8.93 -12.81 28.13
CA MET A 1 -8.42 -11.87 27.11
C MET A 1 -8.96 -12.37 25.79
N ALA A 2 -9.68 -11.55 25.02
CA ALA A 2 -10.13 -12.00 23.70
C ALA A 2 -8.88 -12.29 22.87
N ASP A 3 -8.82 -13.47 22.25
CA ASP A 3 -7.72 -13.86 21.36
C ASP A 3 -7.58 -12.79 20.29
N ALA A 4 -6.35 -12.29 20.08
CA ALA A 4 -6.09 -11.31 19.04
C ALA A 4 -6.35 -11.98 17.67
N PRO A 5 -7.18 -11.39 16.80
CA PRO A 5 -7.72 -12.09 15.62
C PRO A 5 -6.67 -12.50 14.57
N LEU A 6 -5.45 -11.96 14.67
CA LEU A 6 -4.29 -12.32 13.83
C LEU A 6 -3.17 -12.98 14.64
N GLN A 7 -3.48 -13.51 15.85
CA GLN A 7 -2.48 -14.19 16.67
C GLN A 7 -1.83 -15.34 15.89
N GLY A 8 -0.50 -15.32 15.78
CA GLY A 8 0.29 -16.30 15.03
C GLY A 8 0.24 -16.14 13.50
N ALA A 9 -0.53 -15.19 12.97
CA ALA A 9 -0.49 -14.87 11.56
C ALA A 9 0.76 -14.07 11.22
N ARG A 10 1.43 -14.41 10.11
CA ARG A 10 2.60 -13.69 9.59
C ARG A 10 2.17 -12.74 8.48
N ALA A 11 2.59 -11.48 8.57
CA ALA A 11 2.23 -10.41 7.65
C ALA A 11 3.46 -9.73 7.05
N VAL A 12 3.50 -9.60 5.73
CA VAL A 12 4.47 -8.79 4.99
C VAL A 12 3.86 -7.45 4.64
N VAL A 13 4.56 -6.35 4.97
CA VAL A 13 4.16 -4.99 4.61
C VAL A 13 5.26 -4.33 3.78
N THR A 14 5.00 -4.06 2.50
CA THR A 14 5.94 -3.34 1.65
C THR A 14 5.84 -1.84 1.89
N GLY A 15 6.99 -1.14 1.89
CA GLY A 15 7.03 0.27 2.31
C GLY A 15 6.69 0.47 3.79
N GLY A 16 6.90 -0.56 4.63
CA GLY A 16 6.53 -0.57 6.06
C GLY A 16 7.33 0.38 6.96
N GLY A 17 8.31 1.10 6.41
CA GLY A 17 9.18 1.98 7.20
C GLY A 17 8.65 3.39 7.48
N SER A 18 7.50 3.80 6.92
CA SER A 18 6.92 5.13 7.12
C SER A 18 5.47 5.23 6.64
N GLY A 19 4.80 6.34 6.97
CA GLY A 19 3.47 6.71 6.46
C GLY A 19 2.43 5.61 6.66
N ILE A 20 1.62 5.36 5.61
CA ILE A 20 0.55 4.34 5.65
C ILE A 20 1.11 2.96 6.00
N GLY A 21 2.26 2.55 5.40
CA GLY A 21 2.84 1.23 5.66
C GLY A 21 3.21 1.00 7.12
N LEU A 22 3.76 2.00 7.79
CA LEU A 22 4.07 1.92 9.21
C LEU A 22 2.79 1.91 10.07
N ALA A 23 1.78 2.71 9.74
CA ALA A 23 0.49 2.69 10.42
C ALA A 23 -0.19 1.31 10.29
N VAL A 24 -0.19 0.73 9.08
CA VAL A 24 -0.68 -0.64 8.83
C VAL A 24 0.10 -1.67 9.66
N ALA A 25 1.44 -1.57 9.70
CA ALA A 25 2.26 -2.47 10.48
C ALA A 25 1.89 -2.43 11.97
N ARG A 26 1.78 -1.22 12.56
CA ARG A 26 1.32 -1.05 13.95
C ARG A 26 -0.06 -1.68 14.19
N ARG A 27 -0.99 -1.46 13.27
CA ARG A 27 -2.35 -1.96 13.41
C ARG A 27 -2.42 -3.48 13.33
N LEU A 28 -1.71 -4.11 12.38
CA LEU A 28 -1.64 -5.57 12.26
C LEU A 28 -0.95 -6.20 13.48
N GLN A 29 0.11 -5.58 14.00
CA GLN A 29 0.78 -6.04 15.22
C GLN A 29 -0.14 -5.97 16.44
N ALA A 30 -0.91 -4.89 16.60
CA ALA A 30 -1.89 -4.76 17.68
C ALA A 30 -3.00 -5.83 17.61
N LEU A 31 -3.24 -6.40 16.43
CA LEU A 31 -4.14 -7.54 16.21
C LEU A 31 -3.46 -8.91 16.38
N GLY A 32 -2.17 -8.95 16.74
CA GLY A 32 -1.41 -10.16 17.04
C GLY A 32 -0.56 -10.70 15.90
N ALA A 33 -0.47 -10.00 14.76
CA ALA A 33 0.35 -10.46 13.64
C ALA A 33 1.86 -10.33 13.90
N GLU A 34 2.62 -11.31 13.43
CA GLU A 34 4.08 -11.23 13.29
C GLU A 34 4.42 -10.49 12.00
N LEU A 35 5.30 -9.48 12.08
CA LEU A 35 5.55 -8.57 10.98
C LEU A 35 6.88 -8.83 10.28
N VAL A 36 6.84 -8.70 8.94
CA VAL A 36 8.02 -8.55 8.08
C VAL A 36 7.86 -7.27 7.27
N LEU A 37 8.76 -6.31 7.48
CA LEU A 37 8.75 -5.03 6.77
C LEU A 37 9.70 -5.09 5.56
N LEU A 38 9.20 -4.76 4.38
CA LEU A 38 10.02 -4.61 3.18
C LEU A 38 10.15 -3.14 2.79
N GLY A 39 11.32 -2.71 2.33
CA GLY A 39 11.54 -1.36 1.81
C GLY A 39 12.98 -1.14 1.38
N ARG A 40 13.22 -0.08 0.61
CA ARG A 40 14.56 0.24 0.08
C ARG A 40 15.48 0.93 1.10
N ASP A 41 14.89 1.73 1.98
CA ASP A 41 15.62 2.57 2.94
C ASP A 41 15.82 1.80 4.26
N ALA A 42 17.01 1.24 4.43
CA ALA A 42 17.38 0.48 5.61
C ALA A 42 17.28 1.31 6.91
N ALA A 43 17.55 2.63 6.84
CA ALA A 43 17.45 3.50 8.01
C ALA A 43 15.99 3.70 8.45
N LYS A 44 15.06 3.86 7.49
CA LYS A 44 13.62 3.94 7.79
C LYS A 44 13.12 2.61 8.35
N LEU A 45 13.50 1.48 7.74
CA LEU A 45 13.15 0.15 8.23
C LEU A 45 13.67 -0.08 9.66
N GLY A 46 14.94 0.24 9.94
CA GLY A 46 15.51 0.08 11.27
C GLY A 46 14.84 0.96 12.34
N ARG A 47 14.36 2.16 11.98
CA ARG A 47 13.54 2.98 12.90
C ARG A 47 12.20 2.33 13.19
N ALA A 48 11.49 1.88 12.15
CA ALA A 48 10.20 1.21 12.28
C ALA A 48 10.33 -0.09 13.09
N GLN A 49 11.38 -0.89 12.86
CA GLN A 49 11.67 -2.09 13.62
C GLN A 49 11.86 -1.82 15.11
N ARG A 50 12.64 -0.79 15.47
CA ARG A 50 12.82 -0.40 16.87
C ARG A 50 11.52 0.10 17.51
N GLU A 51 10.71 0.83 16.77
CA GLU A 51 9.44 1.34 17.24
C GLU A 51 8.43 0.21 17.50
N LEU A 52 8.37 -0.78 16.61
CA LEU A 52 7.48 -1.93 16.71
C LEU A 52 8.00 -3.00 17.70
N GLY A 53 9.29 -3.00 18.02
CA GLY A 53 9.91 -3.90 19.00
C GLY A 53 10.05 -5.36 18.58
N ALA A 54 9.22 -5.86 17.65
CA ALA A 54 9.16 -7.28 17.28
C ALA A 54 8.80 -7.48 15.79
N ALA A 55 9.48 -6.75 14.90
CA ALA A 55 9.29 -6.88 13.46
C ALA A 55 10.61 -7.29 12.78
N ASP A 56 10.54 -8.18 11.81
CA ASP A 56 11.65 -8.41 10.89
C ASP A 56 11.69 -7.31 9.82
N ALA A 57 12.88 -6.97 9.33
CA ALA A 57 13.07 -5.98 8.29
C ALA A 57 14.02 -6.49 7.20
N ILE A 58 13.59 -6.42 5.94
CA ILE A 58 14.36 -6.87 4.79
C ILE A 58 14.45 -5.72 3.78
N ALA A 59 15.69 -5.33 3.43
CA ALA A 59 15.90 -4.37 2.35
C ALA A 59 15.46 -5.00 1.01
N CYS A 60 14.57 -4.31 0.27
CA CYS A 60 14.00 -4.81 -0.98
C CYS A 60 13.47 -3.65 -1.84
N ASP A 61 13.92 -3.56 -3.10
CA ASP A 61 13.24 -2.77 -4.12
C ASP A 61 12.14 -3.63 -4.76
N VAL A 62 10.89 -3.32 -4.48
CA VAL A 62 9.74 -4.04 -5.05
C VAL A 62 9.69 -3.96 -6.57
N GLY A 63 10.26 -2.91 -7.17
CA GLY A 63 10.39 -2.75 -8.61
C GLY A 63 11.42 -3.66 -9.27
N ASP A 64 12.23 -4.38 -8.50
CA ASP A 64 13.18 -5.38 -8.98
C ASP A 64 12.68 -6.79 -8.63
N ALA A 65 12.40 -7.58 -9.67
CA ALA A 65 11.87 -8.94 -9.50
C ALA A 65 12.85 -9.87 -8.78
N GLY A 66 14.17 -9.69 -8.97
CA GLY A 66 15.22 -10.47 -8.32
C GLY A 66 15.32 -10.13 -6.83
N ASP A 67 15.23 -8.84 -6.46
CA ASP A 67 15.18 -8.42 -5.06
C ASP A 67 13.97 -9.02 -4.34
N VAL A 68 12.79 -8.95 -4.96
CA VAL A 68 11.57 -9.56 -4.41
C VAL A 68 11.75 -11.06 -4.24
N ALA A 69 12.27 -11.78 -5.26
CA ALA A 69 12.50 -13.20 -5.16
C ALA A 69 13.46 -13.55 -3.99
N ARG A 70 14.57 -12.80 -3.81
CA ARG A 70 15.50 -12.98 -2.69
C ARG A 70 14.85 -12.67 -1.33
N ALA A 71 14.01 -11.65 -1.26
CA ALA A 71 13.32 -11.31 -0.01
C ALA A 71 12.33 -12.40 0.38
N PHE A 72 11.50 -12.86 -0.55
CA PHE A 72 10.50 -13.91 -0.28
C PHE A 72 11.13 -15.30 -0.07
N ALA A 73 12.29 -15.60 -0.65
CA ALA A 73 13.02 -16.83 -0.37
C ALA A 73 13.36 -16.99 1.13
N LYS A 74 13.56 -15.90 1.86
CA LYS A 74 13.80 -15.92 3.32
C LYS A 74 12.53 -16.22 4.14
N LEU A 75 11.37 -16.27 3.49
CA LEU A 75 10.08 -16.45 4.14
C LEU A 75 9.52 -17.87 4.00
N HIS A 76 10.16 -18.75 3.21
CA HIS A 76 9.63 -20.07 2.87
C HIS A 76 9.51 -21.06 4.04
N GLU A 77 10.22 -20.85 5.13
CA GLU A 77 10.21 -21.78 6.27
C GLU A 77 8.88 -21.79 7.05
N ARG A 78 8.06 -20.77 6.89
CA ARG A 78 6.81 -20.60 7.64
C ARG A 78 5.72 -20.06 6.72
N PRO A 79 4.44 -20.42 6.96
CA PRO A 79 3.31 -19.87 6.21
C PRO A 79 3.26 -18.34 6.24
N LEU A 80 2.80 -17.74 5.16
CA LEU A 80 2.47 -16.34 5.07
C LEU A 80 0.94 -16.20 5.03
N HIS A 81 0.39 -15.30 5.83
CA HIS A 81 -1.05 -15.10 5.93
C HIS A 81 -1.50 -13.80 5.29
N VAL A 82 -0.67 -12.76 5.34
CA VAL A 82 -1.02 -11.42 4.87
C VAL A 82 0.11 -10.82 4.03
N LEU A 83 -0.24 -10.30 2.85
CA LEU A 83 0.60 -9.40 2.07
C LEU A 83 -0.09 -8.05 1.94
N VAL A 84 0.56 -6.98 2.42
CA VAL A 84 0.14 -5.60 2.17
C VAL A 84 1.11 -4.96 1.18
N ASN A 85 0.64 -4.74 -0.05
CA ASN A 85 1.36 -4.01 -1.08
C ASN A 85 1.11 -2.51 -0.89
N ASN A 86 2.02 -1.83 -0.18
CA ASN A 86 1.92 -0.41 0.11
C ASN A 86 3.08 0.41 -0.48
N ALA A 87 4.23 -0.19 -0.79
CA ALA A 87 5.35 0.53 -1.38
C ALA A 87 4.91 1.29 -2.64
N GLY A 88 5.28 2.56 -2.74
CA GLY A 88 4.90 3.39 -3.86
C GLY A 88 5.68 4.71 -3.91
N VAL A 89 5.62 5.35 -5.06
CA VAL A 89 6.18 6.69 -5.34
C VAL A 89 5.16 7.51 -6.12
N ALA A 90 5.24 8.84 -6.01
CA ALA A 90 4.40 9.75 -6.77
C ALA A 90 5.25 10.85 -7.40
N ARG A 91 4.95 11.18 -8.66
CA ARG A 91 5.52 12.32 -9.39
C ARG A 91 4.39 13.06 -10.09
N SER A 92 4.47 14.37 -10.11
CA SER A 92 3.50 15.23 -10.79
C SER A 92 4.19 15.98 -11.92
N ALA A 93 3.67 15.85 -13.14
CA ALA A 93 4.09 16.60 -14.32
C ALA A 93 2.92 16.67 -15.31
N LYS A 94 2.90 17.67 -16.20
CA LYS A 94 2.01 17.63 -17.37
C LYS A 94 2.42 16.45 -18.25
N LEU A 95 1.50 15.87 -19.02
CA LEU A 95 1.81 14.73 -19.87
C LEU A 95 2.97 15.03 -20.85
N VAL A 96 2.98 16.22 -21.44
CA VAL A 96 4.04 16.65 -22.38
C VAL A 96 5.42 16.81 -21.73
N ASP A 97 5.46 16.98 -20.40
CA ASP A 97 6.68 17.14 -19.60
C ASP A 97 7.05 15.83 -18.86
N THR A 98 6.22 14.78 -19.00
CA THR A 98 6.47 13.47 -18.38
C THR A 98 7.49 12.71 -19.23
N THR A 99 8.70 12.52 -18.72
CA THR A 99 9.73 11.74 -19.41
C THR A 99 9.43 10.25 -19.32
N ASP A 100 9.98 9.46 -20.27
CA ASP A 100 9.88 7.99 -20.23
C ASP A 100 10.42 7.43 -18.91
N GLN A 101 11.49 8.02 -18.37
CA GLN A 101 12.05 7.61 -17.07
C GLN A 101 11.04 7.78 -15.92
N VAL A 102 10.29 8.87 -15.89
CA VAL A 102 9.23 9.11 -14.88
C VAL A 102 8.08 8.13 -15.09
N TRP A 103 7.68 7.91 -16.34
CA TRP A 103 6.66 6.93 -16.69
C TRP A 103 7.06 5.52 -16.20
N ASP A 104 8.26 5.08 -16.58
CA ASP A 104 8.78 3.76 -16.21
C ASP A 104 8.93 3.58 -14.70
N GLU A 105 9.41 4.60 -13.97
CA GLU A 105 9.49 4.57 -12.50
C GLU A 105 8.11 4.38 -11.88
N MET A 106 7.09 5.10 -12.37
CA MET A 106 5.73 5.00 -11.85
C MET A 106 5.15 3.60 -12.05
N LEU A 107 5.29 3.03 -13.25
CA LEU A 107 4.81 1.68 -13.53
C LEU A 107 5.64 0.62 -12.77
N ARG A 108 6.96 0.74 -12.78
CA ARG A 108 7.88 -0.21 -12.17
C ARG A 108 7.61 -0.37 -10.67
N VAL A 109 7.46 0.73 -9.94
CA VAL A 109 7.27 0.66 -8.49
C VAL A 109 5.81 0.41 -8.13
N ASN A 110 4.87 1.21 -8.69
CA ASN A 110 3.48 1.21 -8.22
C ASN A 110 2.63 0.08 -8.80
N LEU A 111 3.03 -0.55 -9.94
CA LEU A 111 2.29 -1.64 -10.56
C LEU A 111 3.11 -2.93 -10.63
N SER A 112 4.28 -2.91 -11.29
CA SER A 112 5.12 -4.11 -11.40
C SER A 112 5.57 -4.60 -10.03
N GLY A 113 5.86 -3.70 -9.08
CA GLY A 113 6.20 -4.05 -7.71
C GLY A 113 5.07 -4.80 -6.98
N VAL A 114 3.82 -4.38 -7.18
CA VAL A 114 2.64 -5.08 -6.64
C VAL A 114 2.53 -6.49 -7.25
N PHE A 115 2.71 -6.59 -8.57
CA PHE A 115 2.71 -7.87 -9.27
C PHE A 115 3.83 -8.80 -8.79
N HIS A 116 5.07 -8.31 -8.66
CA HIS A 116 6.21 -9.12 -8.21
C HIS A 116 5.96 -9.69 -6.81
N CYS A 117 5.52 -8.83 -5.86
CA CYS A 117 5.25 -9.24 -4.49
C CYS A 117 4.06 -10.22 -4.41
N ALA A 118 2.96 -9.95 -5.14
CA ALA A 118 1.82 -10.85 -5.17
C ALA A 118 2.21 -12.23 -5.72
N ARG A 119 2.94 -12.28 -6.85
CA ARG A 119 3.42 -13.53 -7.47
C ARG A 119 4.30 -14.34 -6.53
N ALA A 120 5.20 -13.67 -5.79
CA ALA A 120 6.10 -14.35 -4.86
C ALA A 120 5.39 -14.82 -3.58
N ALA A 121 4.37 -14.08 -3.12
CA ALA A 121 3.62 -14.39 -1.91
C ALA A 121 2.55 -15.48 -2.11
N LEU A 122 1.93 -15.56 -3.29
CA LEU A 122 0.76 -16.41 -3.55
C LEU A 122 0.97 -17.89 -3.18
N PRO A 123 2.10 -18.56 -3.51
CA PRO A 123 2.31 -19.95 -3.09
C PRO A 123 2.29 -20.12 -1.57
N LEU A 124 2.82 -19.15 -0.82
CA LEU A 124 2.87 -19.17 0.65
C LEU A 124 1.49 -18.89 1.27
N LEU A 125 0.72 -17.97 0.65
CA LEU A 125 -0.63 -17.59 1.08
C LEU A 125 -1.64 -18.72 0.84
N VAL A 126 -1.54 -19.43 -0.29
CA VAL A 126 -2.41 -20.57 -0.61
C VAL A 126 -2.17 -21.75 0.33
N ALA A 127 -0.93 -21.94 0.80
CA ALA A 127 -0.57 -22.99 1.75
C ALA A 127 -1.02 -22.68 3.20
N ALA A 128 -1.44 -21.46 3.49
CA ALA A 128 -1.89 -21.06 4.81
C ALA A 128 -3.40 -21.34 5.02
N PRO A 129 -3.87 -21.44 6.28
CA PRO A 129 -5.30 -21.61 6.58
C PRO A 129 -6.19 -20.49 6.03
N PHE A 130 -5.64 -19.29 5.91
CA PHE A 130 -6.23 -18.15 5.22
C PHE A 130 -5.12 -17.29 4.60
N GLY A 131 -5.39 -16.68 3.46
CA GLY A 131 -4.49 -15.75 2.77
C GLY A 131 -5.18 -14.42 2.50
N ARG A 132 -4.46 -13.31 2.65
CA ARG A 132 -4.96 -11.96 2.40
C ARG A 132 -3.95 -11.17 1.59
N ILE A 133 -4.36 -10.65 0.45
CA ILE A 133 -3.60 -9.65 -0.31
C ILE A 133 -4.40 -8.36 -0.25
N VAL A 134 -3.81 -7.31 0.32
CA VAL A 134 -4.40 -5.97 0.32
C VAL A 134 -3.42 -4.99 -0.33
N SER A 135 -3.81 -4.37 -1.42
CA SER A 135 -2.99 -3.39 -2.13
C SER A 135 -3.44 -1.97 -1.82
N VAL A 136 -2.53 -1.11 -1.35
CA VAL A 136 -2.79 0.32 -1.20
C VAL A 136 -2.69 0.96 -2.59
N ALA A 137 -3.85 1.09 -3.25
CA ALA A 137 -4.00 1.77 -4.52
C ALA A 137 -4.03 3.30 -4.33
N SER A 138 -5.11 3.96 -4.71
CA SER A 138 -5.38 5.39 -4.54
C SER A 138 -6.77 5.70 -5.12
N THR A 139 -7.40 6.81 -4.76
CA THR A 139 -8.51 7.40 -5.56
C THR A 139 -8.09 7.61 -7.02
N ALA A 140 -6.80 7.85 -7.29
CA ALA A 140 -6.22 7.90 -8.64
C ALA A 140 -6.22 6.54 -9.38
N GLY A 141 -6.62 5.47 -8.76
CA GLY A 141 -6.91 4.18 -9.38
C GLY A 141 -8.38 3.97 -9.71
N LEU A 142 -9.24 4.93 -9.32
CA LEU A 142 -10.69 4.90 -9.53
C LEU A 142 -11.15 6.01 -10.49
N ILE A 143 -10.51 7.18 -10.41
CA ILE A 143 -10.79 8.34 -11.27
C ILE A 143 -9.49 8.96 -11.77
N GLY A 144 -9.58 9.83 -12.80
CA GLY A 144 -8.44 10.58 -13.32
C GLY A 144 -8.13 11.84 -12.50
N TYR A 145 -6.84 12.17 -12.41
CA TYR A 145 -6.34 13.43 -11.84
C TYR A 145 -5.40 14.10 -12.83
N PRO A 146 -5.49 15.44 -13.00
CA PRO A 146 -4.54 16.17 -13.84
C PRO A 146 -3.12 16.10 -13.28
N HIS A 147 -2.13 16.12 -14.16
CA HIS A 147 -0.70 16.16 -13.85
C HIS A 147 -0.11 14.90 -13.17
N VAL A 148 -0.84 13.79 -13.12
CA VAL A 148 -0.36 12.52 -12.54
C VAL A 148 -0.76 11.31 -13.41
N ALA A 149 -0.72 11.48 -14.76
CA ALA A 149 -1.19 10.45 -15.70
C ALA A 149 -0.50 9.09 -15.50
N ALA A 150 0.83 9.05 -15.35
CA ALA A 150 1.57 7.81 -15.10
C ALA A 150 1.18 7.13 -13.78
N TYR A 151 0.98 7.93 -12.73
CA TYR A 151 0.51 7.42 -11.43
C TYR A 151 -0.93 6.88 -11.52
N CYS A 152 -1.84 7.61 -12.20
CA CYS A 152 -3.20 7.13 -12.45
C CYS A 152 -3.19 5.80 -13.21
N ALA A 153 -2.41 5.70 -14.29
CA ALA A 153 -2.29 4.47 -15.07
C ALA A 153 -1.82 3.29 -14.21
N ALA A 154 -0.77 3.49 -13.39
CA ALA A 154 -0.27 2.47 -12.48
C ALA A 154 -1.32 2.05 -11.44
N LYS A 155 -2.03 3.00 -10.82
CA LYS A 155 -3.01 2.70 -9.77
C LYS A 155 -4.30 2.08 -10.31
N HIS A 156 -4.75 2.45 -11.52
CA HIS A 156 -5.81 1.73 -12.23
C HIS A 156 -5.38 0.28 -12.55
N GLY A 157 -4.11 0.09 -12.96
CA GLY A 157 -3.54 -1.24 -13.16
C GLY A 157 -3.58 -2.10 -11.89
N VAL A 158 -3.31 -1.53 -10.71
CA VAL A 158 -3.41 -2.24 -9.42
C VAL A 158 -4.86 -2.68 -9.16
N VAL A 159 -5.85 -1.82 -9.41
CA VAL A 159 -7.27 -2.19 -9.25
C VAL A 159 -7.66 -3.31 -10.24
N GLY A 160 -7.20 -3.22 -11.50
CA GLY A 160 -7.40 -4.28 -12.49
C GLY A 160 -6.77 -5.61 -12.05
N LEU A 161 -5.51 -5.58 -11.61
CA LEU A 161 -4.79 -6.75 -11.09
C LEU A 161 -5.49 -7.35 -9.87
N THR A 162 -5.97 -6.52 -8.95
CA THR A 162 -6.74 -6.95 -7.76
C THR A 162 -7.97 -7.78 -8.16
N ARG A 163 -8.75 -7.30 -9.12
CA ARG A 163 -9.96 -7.99 -9.61
C ARG A 163 -9.63 -9.30 -10.33
N ALA A 164 -8.58 -9.31 -11.15
CA ALA A 164 -8.14 -10.52 -11.85
C ALA A 164 -7.70 -11.61 -10.87
N LEU A 165 -6.81 -11.27 -9.93
CA LEU A 165 -6.34 -12.23 -8.92
C LEU A 165 -7.45 -12.70 -7.99
N ALA A 166 -8.41 -11.85 -7.64
CA ALA A 166 -9.56 -12.23 -6.83
C ALA A 166 -10.38 -13.35 -7.48
N LEU A 167 -10.59 -13.29 -8.81
CA LEU A 167 -11.28 -14.33 -9.57
C LEU A 167 -10.42 -15.60 -9.73
N GLU A 168 -9.12 -15.44 -10.01
CA GLU A 168 -8.20 -16.56 -10.21
C GLU A 168 -8.07 -17.42 -8.95
N TYR A 169 -8.04 -16.78 -7.77
CA TYR A 169 -7.88 -17.44 -6.48
C TYR A 169 -9.19 -17.65 -5.69
N ALA A 170 -10.36 -17.40 -6.29
CA ALA A 170 -11.68 -17.49 -5.64
C ALA A 170 -11.99 -18.85 -5.02
N ARG A 171 -11.37 -19.93 -5.50
CA ARG A 171 -11.55 -21.31 -4.99
C ARG A 171 -10.53 -21.71 -3.92
N THR A 172 -9.74 -20.76 -3.45
CA THR A 172 -8.74 -20.96 -2.39
C THR A 172 -9.13 -20.23 -1.11
N SER A 173 -8.26 -20.29 -0.10
CA SER A 173 -8.39 -19.51 1.14
C SER A 173 -7.98 -18.03 0.98
N VAL A 174 -7.53 -17.60 -0.22
CA VAL A 174 -6.96 -16.27 -0.47
C VAL A 174 -8.04 -15.29 -0.92
N THR A 175 -8.08 -14.11 -0.28
CA THR A 175 -8.82 -12.94 -0.80
C THR A 175 -7.86 -11.86 -1.27
N VAL A 176 -8.25 -11.12 -2.30
CA VAL A 176 -7.43 -10.06 -2.90
C VAL A 176 -8.27 -8.79 -3.02
N ASN A 177 -7.84 -7.73 -2.32
CA ASN A 177 -8.57 -6.45 -2.29
C ASN A 177 -7.61 -5.26 -2.46
N ALA A 178 -8.16 -4.11 -2.77
CA ALA A 178 -7.46 -2.84 -2.79
C ALA A 178 -8.13 -1.84 -1.84
N VAL A 179 -7.33 -1.01 -1.18
CA VAL A 179 -7.78 0.20 -0.49
C VAL A 179 -7.32 1.40 -1.32
N CYS A 180 -8.21 2.35 -1.55
CA CYS A 180 -8.01 3.49 -2.43
C CYS A 180 -8.09 4.80 -1.62
N PRO A 181 -6.99 5.22 -0.97
CA PRO A 181 -6.99 6.45 -0.18
C PRO A 181 -7.05 7.70 -1.07
N GLY A 182 -7.65 8.77 -0.53
CA GLY A 182 -7.43 10.14 -0.99
C GLY A 182 -6.07 10.67 -0.54
N TYR A 183 -5.94 11.99 -0.32
CA TYR A 183 -4.72 12.57 0.23
C TYR A 183 -4.59 12.25 1.72
N VAL A 184 -3.56 11.47 2.07
CA VAL A 184 -3.27 11.02 3.44
C VAL A 184 -2.15 11.86 4.05
N ASP A 185 -2.23 12.23 5.33
CA ASP A 185 -1.17 12.99 6.01
C ASP A 185 0.06 12.08 6.25
N THR A 186 0.99 12.15 5.33
CA THR A 186 2.20 11.33 5.25
C THR A 186 3.37 12.14 4.72
N PRO A 187 4.62 11.67 4.88
CA PRO A 187 5.79 12.32 4.27
C PRO A 187 5.63 12.55 2.75
N MET A 188 5.06 11.61 2.01
CA MET A 188 4.79 11.74 0.57
C MET A 188 3.85 12.92 0.26
N THR A 189 2.81 13.11 1.04
CA THR A 189 1.89 14.24 0.89
C THR A 189 2.55 15.56 1.28
N GLN A 190 3.44 15.56 2.28
CA GLN A 190 4.22 16.74 2.64
C GLN A 190 5.18 17.19 1.52
N GLU A 191 5.76 16.24 0.77
CA GLU A 191 6.54 16.51 -0.44
C GLU A 191 5.64 17.09 -1.54
N THR A 192 4.44 16.53 -1.75
CA THR A 192 3.44 17.03 -2.70
C THR A 192 3.01 18.45 -2.36
N ILE A 193 2.76 18.75 -1.09
CA ILE A 193 2.45 20.12 -0.62
C ILE A 193 3.60 21.08 -0.94
N GLY A 194 4.85 20.67 -0.71
CA GLY A 194 6.03 21.49 -1.04
C GLY A 194 6.12 21.78 -2.54
N ALA A 195 5.95 20.76 -3.38
CA ALA A 195 5.97 20.92 -4.83
C ALA A 195 4.82 21.82 -5.33
N LEU A 196 3.62 21.65 -4.78
CA LEU A 196 2.45 22.46 -5.11
C LEU A 196 2.62 23.93 -4.71
N ALA A 197 3.15 24.19 -3.51
CA ALA A 197 3.47 25.53 -3.03
C ALA A 197 4.43 26.25 -3.98
N HIS A 198 5.51 25.57 -4.39
CA HIS A 198 6.48 26.10 -5.35
C HIS A 198 5.83 26.37 -6.72
N ALA A 199 5.10 25.41 -7.28
CA ALA A 199 4.49 25.53 -8.60
C ALA A 199 3.41 26.62 -8.69
N THR A 200 2.68 26.86 -7.59
CA THR A 200 1.59 27.84 -7.52
C THR A 200 2.02 29.19 -6.95
N ARG A 201 3.27 29.34 -6.52
CA ARG A 201 3.80 30.51 -5.80
C ARG A 201 2.97 30.87 -4.56
N ARG A 202 2.50 29.86 -3.84
CA ARG A 202 1.71 29.96 -2.61
C ARG A 202 2.51 29.46 -1.42
N ASP A 203 2.09 29.81 -0.22
CA ASP A 203 2.67 29.21 0.97
C ASP A 203 2.21 27.75 1.16
N ARG A 204 2.88 27.04 2.09
CA ARG A 204 2.57 25.61 2.35
C ARG A 204 1.19 25.41 2.95
N THR A 205 0.66 26.38 3.70
CA THR A 205 -0.68 26.32 4.31
C THR A 205 -1.76 26.39 3.24
N GLU A 206 -1.62 27.33 2.30
CA GLU A 206 -2.52 27.44 1.16
C GLU A 206 -2.47 26.20 0.25
N ALA A 207 -1.26 25.67 -0.02
CA ALA A 207 -1.07 24.47 -0.81
C ALA A 207 -1.71 23.24 -0.12
N ARG A 208 -1.56 23.10 1.20
CA ARG A 208 -2.24 22.08 2.00
C ARG A 208 -3.76 22.21 1.88
N ALA A 209 -4.30 23.40 2.06
CA ALA A 209 -5.73 23.66 1.94
C ALA A 209 -6.28 23.35 0.53
N MET A 210 -5.46 23.43 -0.53
CA MET A 210 -5.87 22.99 -1.88
C MET A 210 -6.08 21.48 -1.96
N LEU A 211 -5.26 20.67 -1.27
CA LEU A 211 -5.45 19.22 -1.20
C LEU A 211 -6.63 18.86 -0.31
N GLU A 212 -6.75 19.49 0.86
CA GLU A 212 -7.85 19.27 1.80
C GLU A 212 -9.23 19.58 1.21
N ARG A 213 -9.32 20.57 0.30
CA ARG A 213 -10.58 20.89 -0.40
C ARG A 213 -11.10 19.79 -1.32
N ARG A 214 -10.23 18.84 -1.76
CA ARG A 214 -10.66 17.69 -2.56
C ARG A 214 -11.47 16.69 -1.73
N ASN A 215 -11.11 16.54 -0.46
CA ASN A 215 -11.88 15.74 0.47
C ASN A 215 -13.12 16.54 0.95
N PRO A 216 -14.35 16.05 0.75
CA PRO A 216 -15.56 16.68 1.28
C PRO A 216 -15.53 16.97 2.78
N GLN A 217 -14.80 16.16 3.56
CA GLN A 217 -14.59 16.40 5.00
C GLN A 217 -13.57 17.52 5.29
N ARG A 218 -12.97 18.16 4.26
CA ARG A 218 -12.06 19.31 4.38
C ARG A 218 -10.81 19.06 5.24
N ARG A 219 -10.28 17.87 5.18
CA ARG A 219 -9.04 17.48 5.87
C ARG A 219 -8.25 16.45 5.05
N LEU A 220 -7.00 16.25 5.38
CA LEU A 220 -6.29 15.07 4.94
C LEU A 220 -6.82 13.84 5.70
N VAL A 221 -6.80 12.68 5.05
CA VAL A 221 -7.09 11.40 5.70
C VAL A 221 -5.93 11.07 6.65
N ALA A 222 -6.22 10.55 7.83
CA ALA A 222 -5.15 10.08 8.71
C ALA A 222 -4.62 8.71 8.22
N ALA A 223 -3.32 8.47 8.42
CA ALA A 223 -2.72 7.18 8.04
C ALA A 223 -3.38 6.00 8.77
N ASP A 224 -3.82 6.21 10.00
CA ASP A 224 -4.50 5.19 10.81
C ASP A 224 -5.89 4.83 10.26
N GLU A 225 -6.63 5.77 9.65
CA GLU A 225 -7.92 5.48 9.00
C GLU A 225 -7.73 4.52 7.81
N VAL A 226 -6.64 4.70 7.05
CA VAL A 226 -6.28 3.77 5.98
C VAL A 226 -5.83 2.42 6.55
N ALA A 227 -5.05 2.44 7.62
CA ALA A 227 -4.57 1.24 8.30
C ALA A 227 -5.72 0.39 8.87
N ASP A 228 -6.76 1.02 9.41
CA ASP A 228 -7.95 0.32 9.91
C ASP A 228 -8.70 -0.38 8.78
N ALA A 229 -8.88 0.27 7.63
CA ALA A 229 -9.51 -0.35 6.46
C ALA A 229 -8.68 -1.53 5.91
N VAL A 230 -7.36 -1.39 5.83
CA VAL A 230 -6.45 -2.47 5.44
C VAL A 230 -6.54 -3.63 6.43
N ALA A 231 -6.46 -3.34 7.73
CA ALA A 231 -6.49 -4.36 8.77
C ALA A 231 -7.81 -5.13 8.79
N TRP A 232 -8.94 -4.45 8.61
CA TRP A 232 -10.25 -5.10 8.48
C TRP A 232 -10.28 -6.12 7.34
N LEU A 233 -9.73 -5.77 6.17
CA LEU A 233 -9.62 -6.69 5.03
C LEU A 233 -8.64 -7.86 5.29
N CYS A 234 -7.71 -7.70 6.23
CA CYS A 234 -6.76 -8.75 6.62
C CYS A 234 -7.34 -9.78 7.60
N LEU A 235 -8.49 -9.50 8.23
CA LEU A 235 -9.09 -10.42 9.21
C LEU A 235 -9.57 -11.73 8.56
N PRO A 236 -9.49 -12.87 9.27
CA PRO A 236 -10.14 -14.12 8.83
C PRO A 236 -11.63 -13.93 8.57
N ALA A 237 -12.32 -13.11 9.38
CA ALA A 237 -13.75 -12.81 9.23
C ALA A 237 -14.13 -12.09 7.92
N SER A 238 -13.17 -11.51 7.20
CA SER A 238 -13.40 -10.82 5.91
C SER A 238 -13.32 -11.77 4.69
N GLN A 239 -13.51 -13.07 4.88
CA GLN A 239 -13.31 -14.09 3.85
C GLN A 239 -14.22 -13.95 2.62
N SER A 240 -15.41 -13.40 2.77
CA SER A 240 -16.32 -13.19 1.63
C SER A 240 -16.08 -11.87 0.88
N ILE A 241 -15.05 -11.09 1.28
CA ILE A 241 -14.71 -9.82 0.66
C ILE A 241 -13.48 -10.03 -0.22
N THR A 242 -13.70 -10.08 -1.54
CA THR A 242 -12.61 -10.22 -2.53
C THR A 242 -12.93 -9.42 -3.80
N GLY A 243 -11.91 -8.95 -4.52
CA GLY A 243 -12.02 -8.16 -5.74
C GLY A 243 -12.46 -6.71 -5.52
N GLN A 244 -12.55 -6.25 -4.26
CA GLN A 244 -13.04 -4.91 -3.94
C GLN A 244 -11.93 -3.86 -4.02
N ALA A 245 -12.33 -2.63 -4.41
CA ALA A 245 -11.50 -1.42 -4.38
C ALA A 245 -12.20 -0.40 -3.48
N ILE A 246 -11.80 -0.37 -2.20
CA ILE A 246 -12.50 0.39 -1.15
C ILE A 246 -11.90 1.77 -1.02
N SER A 247 -12.71 2.80 -1.27
CA SER A 247 -12.30 4.20 -1.10
C SER A 247 -12.22 4.58 0.38
N VAL A 248 -11.09 5.20 0.77
CA VAL A 248 -10.89 5.85 2.08
C VAL A 248 -10.52 7.31 1.81
N SER A 249 -11.50 8.12 1.45
CA SER A 249 -11.26 9.45 0.88
C SER A 249 -12.19 10.55 1.43
N GLY A 250 -12.98 10.25 2.48
CA GLY A 250 -13.94 11.20 3.04
C GLY A 250 -15.05 11.61 2.06
N GLY A 251 -15.36 10.75 1.06
CA GLY A 251 -16.37 11.00 0.05
C GLY A 251 -15.85 11.65 -1.25
N GLU A 252 -14.51 11.83 -1.41
CA GLU A 252 -13.93 12.34 -2.67
C GLU A 252 -14.26 11.44 -3.86
N VAL A 253 -14.27 10.12 -3.64
CA VAL A 253 -14.68 9.11 -4.62
C VAL A 253 -15.58 8.09 -3.94
N MET A 254 -16.73 7.84 -4.56
CA MET A 254 -17.75 6.89 -4.11
C MET A 254 -17.98 5.80 -5.14
#